data_45e65d38e3f3b257cc7dd1c3c936ac95
#
_entry.id   45e65d38e3f3b257cc7dd1c3c936ac95
#
_cell.length_a   1.000
_cell.length_b   1.000
_cell.length_c   1.000
_cell.angle_alpha   90.00
_cell.angle_beta   90.00
_cell.angle_gamma   90.00
#
_symmetry.space_group_name_H-M   'P 1'
#
loop_
_entity.id
_entity.type
_entity.pdbx_description
1 polymer ?
#
loop_
_entity_poly.entity_id
_entity_poly.type
_entity_poly.pdbx_seq_one_letter_code
_entity_poly.pdbx_strand_id
1 'polypeptide(L)'
;MMDASVIVVGGGVIGTAIAWRAAVAGRSVTLIDPGTDDKASLVAAGMLGPVSESVFGEQDLLALNLHAIDRFPAFNAELEAASGQRTGLRTEGTLAVAYDSGDLAALDRLTEFRHSIGLTAERLDARACRRLEPFLAPSTRGGVLATGDLSVDNRRYLAALRAAAAGAGVRTILGQVTDVAPGLVRFRPDQAQAGAAGATAAPGQTADLSAAHVVVAAGWGTARIEGLPDHIRKAIRPVKGQILRLRHPGNLPHIISHTVRAMVQGRDIYLVPRADGELVVGATQEERDDLDITAGAVHDLLRDAMTAVPAISELILAEASAGRRPGTSDNGPILGPVTPASPPPTPGRATSARAPQLIVASGHYRNGVLLSAATADAVVALLADGQPHQAWAPFYPGRLT
;
A
#
# COMPACT_ATOMS: atom_id res chain seq x y z
N MET A 1 29.02 14.94 -16.32
CA MET A 1 27.72 14.22 -16.34
C MET A 1 27.06 14.57 -15.04
N MET A 2 25.98 15.39 -15.08
CA MET A 2 25.26 15.74 -13.86
C MET A 2 24.48 14.52 -13.40
N ASP A 3 24.66 14.33 -12.15
CA ASP A 3 24.25 13.23 -11.32
C ASP A 3 22.75 12.92 -11.49
N ALA A 4 22.46 11.75 -12.04
CA ALA A 4 21.11 11.22 -12.13
C ALA A 4 20.63 10.76 -10.75
N SER A 5 20.99 11.47 -9.68
CA SER A 5 20.72 11.10 -8.30
C SER A 5 19.28 11.37 -7.92
N VAL A 6 18.70 10.43 -7.17
CA VAL A 6 17.33 10.48 -6.67
C VAL A 6 17.34 10.24 -5.16
N ILE A 7 16.69 11.12 -4.41
CA ILE A 7 16.36 10.84 -3.00
C ILE A 7 14.90 10.43 -2.93
N VAL A 8 14.65 9.24 -2.35
CA VAL A 8 13.30 8.76 -2.04
C VAL A 8 13.06 8.87 -0.54
N VAL A 9 11.98 9.52 -0.16
CA VAL A 9 11.57 9.73 1.23
C VAL A 9 10.46 8.75 1.60
N GLY A 10 10.76 7.82 2.52
CA GLY A 10 9.84 6.80 3.01
C GLY A 10 10.12 5.39 2.49
N GLY A 11 10.41 4.45 3.40
CA GLY A 11 10.75 3.04 3.12
C GLY A 11 9.58 2.07 3.32
N GLY A 12 8.35 2.50 2.99
CA GLY A 12 7.19 1.62 2.81
C GLY A 12 7.21 0.93 1.44
N VAL A 13 6.15 0.17 1.10
CA VAL A 13 6.08 -0.57 -0.19
C VAL A 13 6.20 0.37 -1.39
N ILE A 14 5.62 1.57 -1.34
CA ILE A 14 5.68 2.54 -2.43
C ILE A 14 7.11 3.07 -2.62
N GLY A 15 7.70 3.65 -1.58
CA GLY A 15 9.02 4.26 -1.71
C GLY A 15 10.12 3.24 -1.98
N THR A 16 10.04 2.03 -1.41
CA THR A 16 11.03 0.98 -1.67
C THR A 16 10.90 0.43 -3.10
N ALA A 17 9.67 0.28 -3.64
CA ALA A 17 9.45 -0.10 -5.03
C ALA A 17 10.00 0.95 -6.00
N ILE A 18 9.74 2.24 -5.73
CA ILE A 18 10.29 3.37 -6.51
C ILE A 18 11.83 3.34 -6.46
N ALA A 19 12.41 3.22 -5.27
CA ALA A 19 13.87 3.20 -5.11
C ALA A 19 14.52 2.06 -5.89
N TRP A 20 13.98 0.85 -5.79
CA TRP A 20 14.43 -0.31 -6.54
C TRP A 20 14.36 -0.06 -8.06
N ARG A 21 13.18 0.32 -8.58
CA ARG A 21 12.98 0.53 -10.02
C ARG A 21 13.84 1.67 -10.58
N ALA A 22 14.00 2.76 -9.83
CA ALA A 22 14.88 3.85 -10.23
C ALA A 22 16.36 3.42 -10.30
N ALA A 23 16.82 2.58 -9.34
CA ALA A 23 18.18 2.03 -9.37
C ALA A 23 18.38 1.09 -10.55
N VAL A 24 17.43 0.19 -10.83
CA VAL A 24 17.46 -0.69 -12.02
C VAL A 24 17.47 0.11 -13.31
N ALA A 25 16.82 1.29 -13.35
CA ALA A 25 16.87 2.23 -14.48
C ALA A 25 18.18 3.05 -14.54
N GLY A 26 19.20 2.70 -13.75
CA GLY A 26 20.54 3.31 -13.77
C GLY A 26 20.67 4.61 -13.00
N ARG A 27 19.74 4.92 -12.09
CA ARG A 27 19.83 6.09 -11.20
C ARG A 27 20.64 5.78 -9.95
N SER A 28 21.40 6.76 -9.45
CA SER A 28 21.98 6.71 -8.10
C SER A 28 20.89 7.05 -7.08
N VAL A 29 20.50 6.11 -6.21
CA VAL A 29 19.34 6.27 -5.34
C VAL A 29 19.74 6.24 -3.87
N THR A 30 19.25 7.23 -3.11
CA THR A 30 19.27 7.24 -1.65
C THR A 30 17.84 7.18 -1.13
N LEU A 31 17.53 6.17 -0.29
CA LEU A 31 16.26 6.03 0.41
C LEU A 31 16.44 6.51 1.86
N ILE A 32 15.60 7.47 2.30
CA ILE A 32 15.60 7.95 3.70
C ILE A 32 14.32 7.46 4.37
N ASP A 33 14.46 6.74 5.48
CA ASP A 33 13.34 6.13 6.21
C ASP A 33 13.57 6.22 7.72
N PRO A 34 12.55 6.52 8.55
CA PRO A 34 12.72 6.57 10.01
C PRO A 34 12.98 5.21 10.67
N GLY A 35 12.84 4.10 9.94
CA GLY A 35 13.07 2.76 10.49
C GLY A 35 11.98 2.25 11.43
N THR A 36 10.85 2.96 11.55
CA THR A 36 9.76 2.59 12.48
C THR A 36 8.91 1.43 11.95
N ASP A 37 8.29 0.68 12.86
CA ASP A 37 7.42 -0.47 12.54
C ASP A 37 5.94 -0.09 12.36
N ASP A 38 5.59 1.19 12.49
CA ASP A 38 4.23 1.71 12.37
C ASP A 38 3.76 1.93 10.92
N LYS A 39 4.50 1.38 9.95
CA LYS A 39 4.18 1.51 8.52
C LYS A 39 2.90 0.77 8.16
N ALA A 40 1.99 1.44 7.46
CA ALA A 40 0.80 0.79 6.88
C ALA A 40 1.16 -0.48 6.08
N SER A 41 2.32 -0.50 5.44
CA SER A 41 2.83 -1.64 4.66
C SER A 41 3.06 -2.90 5.48
N LEU A 42 3.37 -2.79 6.79
CA LEU A 42 3.60 -3.93 7.69
C LEU A 42 2.29 -4.47 8.28
N VAL A 43 1.25 -3.64 8.31
CA VAL A 43 -0.06 -3.97 8.87
C VAL A 43 -1.06 -4.37 7.78
N ALA A 44 -0.87 -3.94 6.52
CA ALA A 44 -1.74 -4.28 5.41
C ALA A 44 -1.99 -5.79 5.30
N ALA A 45 -3.19 -6.18 4.89
CA ALA A 45 -3.51 -7.58 4.61
C ALA A 45 -2.91 -8.11 3.30
N GLY A 46 -2.47 -7.21 2.41
CA GLY A 46 -1.88 -7.59 1.13
C GLY A 46 -2.88 -8.07 0.09
N MET A 47 -4.16 -7.72 0.23
CA MET A 47 -5.16 -7.94 -0.81
C MET A 47 -4.82 -7.09 -2.04
N LEU A 48 -5.04 -7.67 -3.23
CA LEU A 48 -4.85 -7.06 -4.54
C LEU A 48 -6.17 -7.29 -5.28
N GLY A 49 -7.22 -6.60 -4.84
CA GLY A 49 -8.61 -6.90 -5.15
C GLY A 49 -9.32 -5.81 -5.94
N PRO A 50 -8.92 -5.47 -7.17
CA PRO A 50 -9.59 -4.41 -7.93
C PRO A 50 -11.07 -4.69 -8.16
N VAL A 51 -11.46 -5.97 -8.29
CA VAL A 51 -12.85 -6.35 -8.50
C VAL A 51 -13.63 -6.36 -7.19
N SER A 52 -13.16 -7.09 -6.18
CA SER A 52 -13.88 -7.23 -4.91
C SER A 52 -13.92 -5.94 -4.08
N GLU A 53 -12.97 -5.03 -4.28
CA GLU A 53 -12.89 -3.74 -3.58
C GLU A 53 -13.49 -2.56 -4.37
N SER A 54 -13.98 -2.80 -5.60
CA SER A 54 -14.65 -1.76 -6.38
C SER A 54 -15.95 -1.30 -5.73
N VAL A 55 -16.15 0.00 -5.64
CA VAL A 55 -17.34 0.64 -5.08
C VAL A 55 -17.87 1.74 -6.01
N PHE A 56 -19.12 2.13 -5.78
CA PHE A 56 -19.74 3.23 -6.53
C PHE A 56 -18.95 4.54 -6.35
N GLY A 57 -18.81 5.30 -7.45
CA GLY A 57 -18.20 6.63 -7.43
C GLY A 57 -16.66 6.64 -7.53
N GLU A 58 -15.98 5.48 -7.54
CA GLU A 58 -14.52 5.39 -7.63
C GLU A 58 -14.03 4.85 -8.99
N GLN A 59 -14.67 5.24 -10.12
CA GLN A 59 -14.36 4.68 -11.45
C GLN A 59 -12.92 4.94 -11.90
N ASP A 60 -12.38 6.14 -11.65
CA ASP A 60 -10.99 6.47 -11.97
C ASP A 60 -10.02 5.63 -11.16
N LEU A 61 -10.29 5.44 -9.87
CA LEU A 61 -9.49 4.59 -8.99
C LEU A 61 -9.55 3.11 -9.42
N LEU A 62 -10.71 2.65 -9.85
CA LEU A 62 -10.88 1.32 -10.42
C LEU A 62 -10.03 1.14 -11.68
N ALA A 63 -10.07 2.10 -12.63
CA ALA A 63 -9.26 2.04 -13.85
C ALA A 63 -7.76 1.96 -13.53
N LEU A 64 -7.29 2.71 -12.53
CA LEU A 64 -5.92 2.64 -12.05
C LEU A 64 -5.61 1.28 -11.38
N ASN A 65 -6.52 0.76 -10.56
CA ASN A 65 -6.35 -0.54 -9.90
C ASN A 65 -6.32 -1.70 -10.91
N LEU A 66 -7.12 -1.64 -11.99
CA LEU A 66 -7.09 -2.63 -13.07
C LEU A 66 -5.76 -2.56 -13.84
N HIS A 67 -5.28 -1.37 -14.18
CA HIS A 67 -3.94 -1.21 -14.75
C HIS A 67 -2.85 -1.79 -13.83
N ALA A 68 -2.97 -1.57 -12.52
CA ALA A 68 -1.99 -2.04 -11.56
C ALA A 68 -2.00 -3.57 -11.40
N ILE A 69 -3.18 -4.22 -11.39
CA ILE A 69 -3.26 -5.68 -11.25
C ILE A 69 -2.69 -6.38 -12.48
N ASP A 70 -2.89 -5.84 -13.67
CA ASP A 70 -2.30 -6.39 -14.90
C ASP A 70 -0.76 -6.35 -14.87
N ARG A 71 -0.19 -5.32 -14.26
CA ARG A 71 1.28 -5.16 -14.11
C ARG A 71 1.86 -6.02 -12.99
N PHE A 72 1.08 -6.28 -11.93
CA PHE A 72 1.58 -6.82 -10.67
C PHE A 72 2.26 -8.20 -10.79
N PRO A 73 1.72 -9.20 -11.52
CA PRO A 73 2.34 -10.53 -11.61
C PRO A 73 3.75 -10.49 -12.23
N ALA A 74 3.93 -9.71 -13.31
CA ALA A 74 5.23 -9.56 -13.95
C ALA A 74 6.23 -8.83 -13.03
N PHE A 75 5.81 -7.75 -12.38
CA PHE A 75 6.61 -7.03 -11.40
C PHE A 75 7.02 -7.94 -10.24
N ASN A 76 6.09 -8.76 -9.74
CA ASN A 76 6.36 -9.70 -8.66
C ASN A 76 7.40 -10.77 -9.07
N ALA A 77 7.32 -11.29 -10.29
CA ALA A 77 8.30 -12.24 -10.81
C ALA A 77 9.69 -11.60 -10.93
N GLU A 78 9.78 -10.38 -11.45
CA GLU A 78 11.02 -9.58 -11.48
C GLU A 78 11.59 -9.38 -10.08
N LEU A 79 10.73 -9.07 -9.10
CA LEU A 79 11.11 -8.85 -7.71
C LEU A 79 11.63 -10.12 -7.04
N GLU A 80 10.94 -11.27 -7.21
CA GLU A 80 11.38 -12.55 -6.66
C GLU A 80 12.74 -12.98 -7.26
N ALA A 81 12.93 -12.76 -8.56
CA ALA A 81 14.21 -13.03 -9.23
C ALA A 81 15.34 -12.12 -8.70
N ALA A 82 15.08 -10.83 -8.52
CA ALA A 82 16.08 -9.86 -8.06
C ALA A 82 16.43 -10.02 -6.57
N SER A 83 15.46 -10.39 -5.73
CA SER A 83 15.66 -10.51 -4.29
C SER A 83 16.08 -11.91 -3.83
N GLY A 84 15.81 -12.94 -4.65
CA GLY A 84 15.92 -14.35 -4.23
C GLY A 84 14.89 -14.77 -3.18
N GLN A 85 13.85 -13.96 -2.94
CA GLN A 85 12.84 -14.18 -1.90
C GLN A 85 11.45 -14.38 -2.50
N ARG A 86 10.67 -15.32 -1.93
CA ARG A 86 9.28 -15.51 -2.29
C ARG A 86 8.38 -14.51 -1.57
N THR A 87 7.53 -13.83 -2.31
CA THR A 87 6.60 -12.83 -1.78
C THR A 87 5.30 -13.42 -1.23
N GLY A 88 5.05 -14.71 -1.53
CA GLY A 88 3.79 -15.35 -1.15
C GLY A 88 2.59 -14.88 -1.98
N LEU A 89 2.82 -14.57 -3.27
CA LEU A 89 1.74 -14.24 -4.21
C LEU A 89 0.78 -15.43 -4.35
N ARG A 90 -0.51 -15.16 -4.23
CA ARG A 90 -1.61 -16.10 -4.31
C ARG A 90 -2.61 -15.65 -5.38
N THR A 91 -3.14 -16.62 -6.12
CA THR A 91 -3.98 -16.41 -7.32
C THR A 91 -5.34 -17.08 -7.25
N GLU A 92 -5.74 -17.55 -6.08
CA GLU A 92 -7.01 -18.27 -5.87
C GLU A 92 -8.23 -17.36 -6.02
N GLY A 93 -8.04 -16.04 -5.98
CA GLY A 93 -9.12 -15.07 -6.07
C GLY A 93 -9.69 -14.66 -4.71
N THR A 94 -10.75 -13.85 -4.76
CA THR A 94 -11.51 -13.39 -3.59
C THR A 94 -12.93 -13.91 -3.63
N LEU A 95 -13.35 -14.61 -2.58
CA LEU A 95 -14.72 -15.04 -2.35
C LEU A 95 -15.41 -14.07 -1.39
N ALA A 96 -16.31 -13.22 -1.89
CA ALA A 96 -17.18 -12.38 -1.06
C ALA A 96 -18.44 -13.16 -0.67
N VAL A 97 -18.79 -13.19 0.63
CA VAL A 97 -19.92 -13.99 1.15
C VAL A 97 -20.87 -13.15 2.01
N ALA A 98 -22.13 -13.54 2.02
CA ALA A 98 -23.20 -12.90 2.77
C ALA A 98 -23.86 -13.90 3.75
N TYR A 99 -24.29 -13.42 4.92
CA TYR A 99 -24.81 -14.24 6.01
C TYR A 99 -26.29 -14.01 6.33
N ASP A 100 -26.85 -12.89 5.90
CA ASP A 100 -28.29 -12.66 5.95
C ASP A 100 -28.85 -12.16 4.61
N SER A 101 -30.15 -11.92 4.54
CA SER A 101 -30.81 -11.47 3.30
C SER A 101 -30.47 -10.04 2.92
N GLY A 102 -30.18 -9.16 3.91
CA GLY A 102 -29.78 -7.79 3.69
C GLY A 102 -28.37 -7.71 3.10
N ASP A 103 -27.44 -8.48 3.69
CA ASP A 103 -26.05 -8.62 3.22
C ASP A 103 -26.02 -9.20 1.79
N LEU A 104 -26.84 -10.25 1.51
CA LEU A 104 -26.92 -10.82 0.17
C LEU A 104 -27.45 -9.80 -0.86
N ALA A 105 -28.50 -9.06 -0.52
CA ALA A 105 -29.04 -8.02 -1.40
C ALA A 105 -28.03 -6.88 -1.66
N ALA A 106 -27.22 -6.53 -0.66
CA ALA A 106 -26.14 -5.54 -0.83
C ALA A 106 -25.03 -6.07 -1.76
N LEU A 107 -24.63 -7.32 -1.57
CA LEU A 107 -23.63 -7.99 -2.41
C LEU A 107 -24.13 -8.14 -3.86
N ASP A 108 -25.40 -8.45 -4.06
CA ASP A 108 -26.03 -8.52 -5.38
C ASP A 108 -26.01 -7.17 -6.11
N ARG A 109 -26.37 -6.07 -5.43
CA ARG A 109 -26.30 -4.71 -6.02
C ARG A 109 -24.88 -4.34 -6.43
N LEU A 110 -23.88 -4.67 -5.61
CA LEU A 110 -22.46 -4.45 -5.97
C LEU A 110 -22.05 -5.29 -7.17
N THR A 111 -22.55 -6.51 -7.27
CA THR A 111 -22.24 -7.41 -8.39
C THR A 111 -22.88 -6.92 -9.68
N GLU A 112 -24.12 -6.44 -9.64
CA GLU A 112 -24.77 -5.79 -10.80
C GLU A 112 -24.00 -4.55 -11.27
N PHE A 113 -23.57 -3.72 -10.34
CA PHE A 113 -22.70 -2.58 -10.65
C PHE A 113 -21.40 -3.04 -11.32
N ARG A 114 -20.70 -4.04 -10.77
CA ARG A 114 -19.48 -4.60 -11.36
C ARG A 114 -19.70 -5.10 -12.79
N HIS A 115 -20.77 -5.85 -13.02
CA HIS A 115 -21.13 -6.31 -14.36
C HIS A 115 -21.44 -5.14 -15.30
N SER A 116 -22.13 -4.09 -14.84
CA SER A 116 -22.47 -2.92 -15.66
C SER A 116 -21.27 -2.14 -16.15
N ILE A 117 -20.13 -2.25 -15.46
CA ILE A 117 -18.85 -1.62 -15.84
C ILE A 117 -17.84 -2.63 -16.40
N GLY A 118 -18.30 -3.84 -16.79
CA GLY A 118 -17.51 -4.83 -17.51
C GLY A 118 -16.59 -5.70 -16.65
N LEU A 119 -16.73 -5.68 -15.31
CA LEU A 119 -15.96 -6.56 -14.45
C LEU A 119 -16.56 -7.96 -14.39
N THR A 120 -15.69 -8.97 -14.33
CA THR A 120 -16.10 -10.37 -14.17
C THR A 120 -16.15 -10.73 -12.69
N ALA A 121 -17.35 -11.11 -12.23
CA ALA A 121 -17.60 -11.58 -10.88
C ALA A 121 -18.70 -12.66 -10.94
N GLU A 122 -18.41 -13.86 -10.46
CA GLU A 122 -19.32 -15.01 -10.55
C GLU A 122 -20.20 -15.12 -9.32
N ARG A 123 -21.52 -15.10 -9.51
CA ARG A 123 -22.47 -15.35 -8.41
C ARG A 123 -22.50 -16.84 -8.05
N LEU A 124 -22.43 -17.12 -6.77
CA LEU A 124 -22.45 -18.47 -6.21
C LEU A 124 -23.57 -18.61 -5.20
N ASP A 125 -24.29 -19.73 -5.26
CA ASP A 125 -25.20 -20.11 -4.19
C ASP A 125 -24.44 -20.56 -2.93
N ALA A 126 -25.14 -20.69 -1.82
CA ALA A 126 -24.57 -21.10 -0.54
C ALA A 126 -23.83 -22.45 -0.60
N ARG A 127 -24.32 -23.40 -1.44
CA ARG A 127 -23.70 -24.70 -1.61
C ARG A 127 -22.39 -24.59 -2.40
N ALA A 128 -22.37 -23.78 -3.44
CA ALA A 128 -21.16 -23.52 -4.23
C ALA A 128 -20.07 -22.84 -3.40
N CYS A 129 -20.45 -21.83 -2.59
CA CYS A 129 -19.50 -21.18 -1.66
C CYS A 129 -18.88 -22.21 -0.71
N ARG A 130 -19.67 -23.08 -0.09
CA ARG A 130 -19.15 -24.12 0.83
C ARG A 130 -18.43 -25.28 0.13
N ARG A 131 -18.59 -25.48 -1.17
CA ARG A 131 -17.71 -26.40 -1.93
C ARG A 131 -16.34 -25.82 -2.13
N LEU A 132 -16.23 -24.49 -2.35
CA LEU A 132 -14.95 -23.80 -2.48
C LEU A 132 -14.24 -23.67 -1.12
N GLU A 133 -15.01 -23.29 -0.09
CA GLU A 133 -14.50 -23.09 1.27
C GLU A 133 -15.35 -23.87 2.28
N PRO A 134 -14.98 -25.13 2.56
CA PRO A 134 -15.80 -26.05 3.37
C PRO A 134 -16.02 -25.61 4.83
N PHE A 135 -15.16 -24.74 5.37
CA PHE A 135 -15.27 -24.23 6.73
C PHE A 135 -16.13 -22.96 6.86
N LEU A 136 -16.71 -22.45 5.76
CA LEU A 136 -17.71 -21.38 5.85
C LEU A 136 -18.90 -21.81 6.70
N ALA A 137 -19.43 -20.89 7.47
CA ALA A 137 -20.56 -21.16 8.35
C ALA A 137 -21.79 -21.72 7.57
N PRO A 138 -22.55 -22.63 8.17
CA PRO A 138 -23.80 -23.14 7.56
C PRO A 138 -24.82 -22.05 7.23
N SER A 139 -24.77 -20.92 7.93
CA SER A 139 -25.60 -19.74 7.71
C SER A 139 -25.26 -18.94 6.44
N THR A 140 -24.18 -19.26 5.74
CA THR A 140 -23.83 -18.63 4.45
C THR A 140 -25.00 -18.68 3.48
N ARG A 141 -25.43 -17.52 2.96
CA ARG A 141 -26.58 -17.36 2.06
C ARG A 141 -26.21 -17.45 0.58
N GLY A 142 -25.00 -17.04 0.25
CA GLY A 142 -24.45 -17.01 -1.10
C GLY A 142 -23.21 -16.15 -1.14
N GLY A 143 -22.65 -15.96 -2.32
CA GLY A 143 -21.42 -15.20 -2.49
C GLY A 143 -21.13 -14.81 -3.92
N VAL A 144 -20.00 -14.19 -4.10
CA VAL A 144 -19.46 -13.75 -5.40
C VAL A 144 -17.97 -14.06 -5.44
N LEU A 145 -17.54 -14.77 -6.47
CA LEU A 145 -16.15 -15.10 -6.72
C LEU A 145 -15.55 -14.11 -7.73
N ALA A 146 -14.51 -13.40 -7.32
CA ALA A 146 -13.67 -12.55 -8.17
C ALA A 146 -12.34 -13.27 -8.43
N THR A 147 -12.26 -14.02 -9.53
CA THR A 147 -11.09 -14.84 -9.89
C THR A 147 -9.88 -14.01 -10.32
N GLY A 148 -10.08 -12.75 -10.74
CA GLY A 148 -9.02 -11.84 -11.12
C GLY A 148 -8.33 -11.13 -9.95
N ASP A 149 -8.86 -11.27 -8.75
CA ASP A 149 -8.22 -10.73 -7.55
C ASP A 149 -7.06 -11.63 -7.11
N LEU A 150 -6.04 -11.01 -6.52
CA LEU A 150 -4.86 -11.68 -6.00
C LEU A 150 -4.63 -11.31 -4.53
N SER A 151 -3.67 -11.93 -3.89
CA SER A 151 -3.13 -11.48 -2.61
C SER A 151 -1.65 -11.79 -2.49
N VAL A 152 -0.94 -11.04 -1.65
CA VAL A 152 0.48 -11.24 -1.37
C VAL A 152 0.74 -11.13 0.13
N ASP A 153 1.75 -11.83 0.63
CA ASP A 153 2.20 -11.57 1.99
C ASP A 153 2.91 -10.21 2.03
N ASN A 154 2.24 -9.23 2.60
CA ASN A 154 2.71 -7.84 2.62
C ASN A 154 4.08 -7.68 3.30
N ARG A 155 4.38 -8.48 4.33
CA ARG A 155 5.67 -8.43 5.05
C ARG A 155 6.78 -9.05 4.21
N ARG A 156 6.52 -10.22 3.60
CA ARG A 156 7.48 -10.86 2.67
C ARG A 156 7.70 -10.01 1.44
N TYR A 157 6.64 -9.40 0.91
CA TYR A 157 6.73 -8.50 -0.24
C TYR A 157 7.61 -7.28 0.06
N LEU A 158 7.41 -6.61 1.23
CA LEU A 158 8.27 -5.49 1.62
C LEU A 158 9.72 -5.94 1.88
N ALA A 159 9.93 -7.12 2.47
CA ALA A 159 11.28 -7.68 2.68
C ALA A 159 11.98 -7.95 1.35
N ALA A 160 11.27 -8.54 0.37
CA ALA A 160 11.79 -8.76 -0.98
C ALA A 160 12.14 -7.43 -1.68
N LEU A 161 11.28 -6.41 -1.59
CA LEU A 161 11.55 -5.06 -2.12
C LEU A 161 12.83 -4.45 -1.51
N ARG A 162 13.01 -4.57 -0.19
CA ARG A 162 14.22 -4.09 0.48
C ARG A 162 15.49 -4.82 0.03
N ALA A 163 15.40 -6.15 -0.11
CA ALA A 163 16.51 -6.96 -0.59
C ALA A 163 16.88 -6.62 -2.05
N ALA A 164 15.87 -6.50 -2.92
CA ALA A 164 16.07 -6.12 -4.32
C ALA A 164 16.65 -4.70 -4.46
N ALA A 165 16.17 -3.74 -3.66
CA ALA A 165 16.71 -2.38 -3.63
C ALA A 165 18.17 -2.36 -3.17
N ALA A 166 18.51 -3.08 -2.11
CA ALA A 166 19.89 -3.22 -1.64
C ALA A 166 20.78 -3.87 -2.70
N GLY A 167 20.32 -4.97 -3.34
CA GLY A 167 21.04 -5.64 -4.43
C GLY A 167 21.25 -4.75 -5.65
N ALA A 168 20.35 -3.79 -5.91
CA ALA A 168 20.48 -2.79 -6.97
C ALA A 168 21.35 -1.58 -6.58
N GLY A 169 21.96 -1.57 -5.38
CA GLY A 169 22.84 -0.50 -4.91
C GLY A 169 22.13 0.72 -4.31
N VAL A 170 20.85 0.60 -3.92
CA VAL A 170 20.16 1.66 -3.19
C VAL A 170 20.80 1.87 -1.83
N ARG A 171 21.25 3.11 -1.56
CA ARG A 171 21.76 3.50 -0.25
C ARG A 171 20.59 3.85 0.67
N THR A 172 20.46 3.15 1.78
CA THR A 172 19.44 3.45 2.79
C THR A 172 20.04 4.24 3.96
N ILE A 173 19.36 5.32 4.34
CA ILE A 173 19.69 6.15 5.50
C ILE A 173 18.52 6.07 6.48
N LEU A 174 18.81 5.71 7.75
CA LEU A 174 17.81 5.82 8.82
C LEU A 174 17.75 7.26 9.31
N GLY A 175 16.55 7.86 9.22
CA GLY A 175 16.34 9.23 9.64
C GLY A 175 14.94 9.73 9.35
N GLN A 176 14.53 10.73 10.12
CA GLN A 176 13.23 11.39 9.99
C GLN A 176 13.36 12.64 9.12
N VAL A 177 12.78 12.61 7.92
CA VAL A 177 12.70 13.80 7.04
C VAL A 177 11.75 14.82 7.65
N THR A 178 12.19 16.08 7.71
CA THR A 178 11.44 17.20 8.26
C THR A 178 11.02 18.22 7.20
N ASP A 179 11.86 18.39 6.16
CA ASP A 179 11.64 19.42 5.14
C ASP A 179 12.14 18.93 3.77
N VAL A 180 11.48 19.34 2.69
CA VAL A 180 11.86 19.04 1.31
C VAL A 180 11.73 20.26 0.41
N ALA A 181 12.64 20.34 -0.56
CA ALA A 181 12.56 21.28 -1.68
C ALA A 181 13.01 20.57 -2.96
N PRO A 182 12.81 21.15 -4.16
CA PRO A 182 13.40 20.61 -5.37
C PRO A 182 14.89 20.42 -5.22
N GLY A 183 15.35 19.18 -5.26
CA GLY A 183 16.76 18.82 -5.15
C GLY A 183 17.35 18.83 -3.74
N LEU A 184 16.55 19.05 -2.68
CA LEU A 184 17.05 19.14 -1.30
C LEU A 184 16.11 18.41 -0.33
N VAL A 185 16.70 17.65 0.59
CA VAL A 185 16.00 17.02 1.70
C VAL A 185 16.72 17.35 2.99
N ARG A 186 15.99 17.85 4.00
CA ARG A 186 16.45 18.01 5.38
C ARG A 186 15.87 16.91 6.27
N PHE A 187 16.72 16.29 7.05
CA PHE A 187 16.31 15.17 7.92
C PHE A 187 17.11 15.16 9.22
N ARG A 188 16.57 14.47 10.23
CA ARG A 188 17.28 14.14 11.48
C ARG A 188 17.77 12.70 11.35
N PRO A 189 19.08 12.45 11.28
CA PRO A 189 19.64 11.11 11.27
C PRO A 189 19.30 10.35 12.56
N ASP A 190 19.13 9.03 12.46
CA ASP A 190 19.10 8.18 13.65
C ASP A 190 20.47 8.18 14.31
N GLN A 191 20.50 8.25 15.65
CA GLN A 191 21.73 8.34 16.44
C GLN A 191 22.69 7.15 16.20
N ALA A 192 22.16 5.95 15.90
CA ALA A 192 22.96 4.77 15.60
C ALA A 192 23.74 4.87 14.27
N GLN A 193 23.37 5.79 13.35
CA GLN A 193 23.98 5.93 12.01
C GLN A 193 24.58 7.33 11.75
N ALA A 194 24.62 8.22 12.73
CA ALA A 194 25.11 9.59 12.58
C ALA A 194 26.54 9.70 12.00
N GLY A 195 27.37 8.65 12.10
CA GLY A 195 28.73 8.62 11.53
C GLY A 195 28.85 7.92 10.15
N ALA A 196 27.87 7.08 9.74
CA ALA A 196 27.99 6.27 8.53
C ALA A 196 27.39 6.94 7.27
N ALA A 197 26.59 8.00 7.45
CA ALA A 197 25.79 8.58 6.36
C ALA A 197 26.54 9.64 5.54
N GLY A 198 27.81 9.94 5.82
CA GLY A 198 28.52 11.09 5.22
C GLY A 198 27.89 12.46 5.60
N ALA A 199 26.90 12.44 6.49
CA ALA A 199 26.33 13.64 7.09
C ALA A 199 27.10 13.94 8.39
N THR A 200 27.85 15.03 8.40
CA THR A 200 28.61 15.52 9.56
C THR A 200 27.71 16.22 10.59
N ALA A 201 26.55 15.63 10.91
CA ALA A 201 25.63 16.19 11.90
C ALA A 201 25.91 15.61 13.27
N ALA A 202 26.06 16.47 14.31
CA ALA A 202 26.12 16.04 15.70
C ALA A 202 24.75 15.44 16.14
N PRO A 203 24.73 14.62 17.20
CA PRO A 203 23.49 14.04 17.73
C PRO A 203 22.42 15.13 17.96
N GLY A 204 21.22 14.93 17.37
CA GLY A 204 20.10 15.88 17.47
C GLY A 204 20.10 17.01 16.44
N GLN A 205 21.14 17.18 15.64
CA GLN A 205 21.17 18.14 14.54
C GLN A 205 20.54 17.58 13.27
N THR A 206 19.99 18.49 12.44
CA THR A 206 19.52 18.15 11.11
C THR A 206 20.67 18.09 10.12
N ALA A 207 20.55 17.20 9.12
CA ALA A 207 21.45 17.12 7.98
C ALA A 207 20.70 17.43 6.69
N ASP A 208 21.39 18.01 5.73
CA ASP A 208 20.88 18.30 4.39
C ASP A 208 21.52 17.33 3.38
N LEU A 209 20.72 16.81 2.46
CA LEU A 209 21.16 15.97 1.35
C LEU A 209 20.57 16.50 0.04
N SER A 210 21.42 16.59 -0.99
CA SER A 210 21.01 17.11 -2.31
C SER A 210 21.02 16.02 -3.38
N ALA A 211 20.08 16.11 -4.33
CA ALA A 211 19.99 15.24 -5.51
C ALA A 211 19.35 15.98 -6.68
N ALA A 212 19.39 15.39 -7.88
CA ALA A 212 18.67 15.93 -9.04
C ALA A 212 17.15 15.87 -8.87
N HIS A 213 16.66 14.82 -8.20
CA HIS A 213 15.23 14.62 -7.97
C HIS A 213 14.98 14.19 -6.52
N VAL A 214 13.86 14.66 -5.97
CA VAL A 214 13.33 14.24 -4.67
C VAL A 214 11.95 13.64 -4.88
N VAL A 215 11.72 12.42 -4.38
CA VAL A 215 10.43 11.72 -4.43
C VAL A 215 9.91 11.49 -3.02
N VAL A 216 8.76 12.07 -2.69
CA VAL A 216 8.13 11.91 -1.37
C VAL A 216 7.09 10.79 -1.42
N ALA A 217 7.40 9.67 -0.77
CA ALA A 217 6.58 8.46 -0.65
C ALA A 217 6.37 8.07 0.83
N ALA A 218 6.20 9.06 1.71
CA ALA A 218 6.20 8.90 3.16
C ALA A 218 4.83 8.45 3.74
N GLY A 219 3.89 7.99 2.90
CA GLY A 219 2.57 7.60 3.35
C GLY A 219 1.84 8.74 4.08
N TRP A 220 1.20 8.45 5.22
CA TRP A 220 0.55 9.50 6.02
C TRP A 220 1.54 10.53 6.58
N GLY A 221 2.80 10.16 6.77
CA GLY A 221 3.87 11.07 7.19
C GLY A 221 4.10 12.22 6.22
N THR A 222 3.67 12.11 4.95
CA THR A 222 3.73 13.19 3.96
C THR A 222 3.04 14.47 4.46
N ALA A 223 1.96 14.36 5.23
CA ALA A 223 1.27 15.50 5.82
C ALA A 223 2.14 16.33 6.79
N ARG A 224 3.21 15.74 7.33
CA ARG A 224 4.10 16.35 8.34
C ARG A 224 5.40 16.89 7.77
N ILE A 225 5.65 16.71 6.46
CA ILE A 225 6.88 17.17 5.80
C ILE A 225 6.68 18.61 5.33
N GLU A 226 7.53 19.52 5.83
CA GLU A 226 7.54 20.91 5.41
C GLU A 226 8.08 21.04 3.97
N GLY A 227 7.86 22.21 3.34
CA GLY A 227 8.28 22.47 1.96
C GLY A 227 7.32 21.92 0.88
N LEU A 228 6.47 20.95 1.21
CA LEU A 228 5.35 20.55 0.34
C LEU A 228 4.24 21.61 0.34
N PRO A 229 3.54 21.82 -0.79
CA PRO A 229 2.38 22.69 -0.83
C PRO A 229 1.30 22.28 0.19
N ASP A 230 0.68 23.27 0.80
CA ASP A 230 -0.33 23.07 1.86
C ASP A 230 -1.51 22.20 1.41
N HIS A 231 -1.98 22.34 0.16
CA HIS A 231 -3.08 21.53 -0.36
C HIS A 231 -2.71 20.04 -0.42
N ILE A 232 -1.44 19.70 -0.68
CA ILE A 232 -0.95 18.31 -0.66
C ILE A 232 -0.89 17.79 0.78
N ARG A 233 -0.31 18.58 1.70
CA ARG A 233 -0.17 18.18 3.10
C ARG A 233 -1.52 17.97 3.77
N LYS A 234 -2.46 18.89 3.55
CA LYS A 234 -3.84 18.84 4.11
C LYS A 234 -4.73 17.78 3.48
N ALA A 235 -4.42 17.34 2.25
CA ALA A 235 -5.18 16.30 1.58
C ALA A 235 -4.95 14.90 2.19
N ILE A 236 -3.82 14.68 2.87
CA ILE A 236 -3.47 13.36 3.42
C ILE A 236 -3.83 13.30 4.90
N ARG A 237 -4.74 12.39 5.24
CA ARG A 237 -5.18 12.12 6.61
C ARG A 237 -4.86 10.68 7.05
N PRO A 238 -4.57 10.45 8.33
CA PRO A 238 -4.40 9.11 8.86
C PRO A 238 -5.76 8.43 9.03
N VAL A 239 -5.92 7.25 8.43
CA VAL A 239 -7.08 6.38 8.67
C VAL A 239 -6.57 5.11 9.33
N LYS A 240 -6.78 5.02 10.64
CA LYS A 240 -6.36 3.87 11.44
C LYS A 240 -7.13 2.62 11.06
N GLY A 241 -6.45 1.50 11.01
CA GLY A 241 -7.03 0.17 10.86
C GLY A 241 -6.36 -0.81 11.77
N GLN A 242 -7.16 -1.48 12.60
CA GLN A 242 -6.72 -2.57 13.46
C GLN A 242 -6.93 -3.90 12.76
N ILE A 243 -5.97 -4.80 12.86
CA ILE A 243 -6.01 -6.16 12.30
C ILE A 243 -5.56 -7.18 13.34
N LEU A 244 -5.94 -8.42 13.11
CA LEU A 244 -5.47 -9.57 13.89
C LEU A 244 -4.69 -10.51 12.96
N ARG A 245 -3.65 -11.13 13.51
CA ARG A 245 -2.95 -12.25 12.88
C ARG A 245 -3.18 -13.48 13.73
N LEU A 246 -3.76 -14.48 13.11
CA LEU A 246 -4.07 -15.75 13.74
C LEU A 246 -3.11 -16.80 13.20
N ARG A 247 -2.60 -17.65 14.09
CA ARG A 247 -1.69 -18.73 13.72
C ARG A 247 -2.38 -20.07 13.86
N HIS A 248 -2.17 -20.90 12.87
CA HIS A 248 -2.68 -22.25 12.83
C HIS A 248 -1.93 -23.12 13.87
N PRO A 249 -2.62 -23.82 14.76
CA PRO A 249 -1.98 -24.89 15.54
C PRO A 249 -1.63 -26.04 14.57
N GLY A 250 -0.37 -26.48 14.60
CA GLY A 250 0.24 -27.32 13.55
C GLY A 250 -0.43 -28.67 13.21
N ASN A 251 -1.51 -29.03 13.90
CA ASN A 251 -2.28 -30.28 13.73
C ASN A 251 -3.63 -30.11 13.01
N LEU A 252 -4.00 -28.87 12.62
CA LEU A 252 -5.25 -28.63 11.89
C LEU A 252 -4.97 -28.40 10.40
N PRO A 253 -5.92 -28.70 9.49
CA PRO A 253 -5.80 -28.35 8.07
C PRO A 253 -5.94 -26.83 7.88
N HIS A 254 -5.47 -26.31 6.75
CA HIS A 254 -5.79 -24.94 6.36
C HIS A 254 -7.29 -24.76 6.25
N ILE A 255 -7.83 -23.75 6.95
CA ILE A 255 -9.29 -23.59 7.08
C ILE A 255 -9.92 -22.81 5.92
N ILE A 256 -9.13 -21.96 5.22
CA ILE A 256 -9.56 -21.29 3.99
C ILE A 256 -8.41 -21.23 2.99
N SER A 257 -8.77 -21.20 1.71
CA SER A 257 -7.84 -21.13 0.58
C SER A 257 -7.92 -19.79 -0.16
N HIS A 258 -9.12 -19.29 -0.41
CA HIS A 258 -9.34 -17.97 -1.03
C HIS A 258 -9.18 -16.86 0.01
N THR A 259 -8.92 -15.64 -0.47
CA THR A 259 -9.27 -14.47 0.33
C THR A 259 -10.78 -14.45 0.50
N VAL A 260 -11.26 -14.48 1.75
CA VAL A 260 -12.69 -14.38 2.04
C VAL A 260 -13.01 -12.97 2.50
N ARG A 261 -13.92 -12.29 1.80
CA ARG A 261 -14.56 -11.08 2.29
C ARG A 261 -15.95 -11.45 2.78
N ALA A 262 -16.31 -11.03 3.96
CA ALA A 262 -17.62 -11.33 4.50
C ALA A 262 -18.35 -10.04 4.87
N MET A 263 -19.62 -9.96 4.50
CA MET A 263 -20.55 -8.98 5.02
C MET A 263 -21.37 -9.68 6.11
N VAL A 264 -21.21 -9.22 7.36
CA VAL A 264 -21.86 -9.78 8.54
C VAL A 264 -22.70 -8.69 9.20
N GLN A 265 -24.01 -8.72 8.98
CA GLN A 265 -24.95 -7.71 9.49
C GLN A 265 -24.52 -6.28 9.12
N GLY A 266 -24.18 -6.06 7.84
CA GLY A 266 -23.73 -4.78 7.31
C GLY A 266 -22.30 -4.37 7.67
N ARG A 267 -21.55 -5.22 8.35
CA ARG A 267 -20.12 -4.96 8.66
C ARG A 267 -19.21 -5.75 7.73
N ASP A 268 -18.27 -5.06 7.13
CA ASP A 268 -17.26 -5.67 6.26
C ASP A 268 -16.09 -6.23 7.06
N ILE A 269 -15.72 -7.47 6.76
CA ILE A 269 -14.54 -8.13 7.29
C ILE A 269 -13.82 -8.87 6.16
N TYR A 270 -12.53 -9.06 6.29
CA TYR A 270 -11.76 -9.92 5.39
C TYR A 270 -10.89 -10.91 6.17
N LEU A 271 -10.68 -12.06 5.55
CA LEU A 271 -9.85 -13.16 6.01
C LEU A 271 -8.85 -13.48 4.89
N VAL A 272 -7.57 -13.24 5.12
CA VAL A 272 -6.54 -13.41 4.09
C VAL A 272 -5.55 -14.49 4.52
N PRO A 273 -5.63 -15.68 3.90
CA PRO A 273 -4.76 -16.80 4.26
C PRO A 273 -3.34 -16.60 3.73
N ARG A 274 -2.37 -17.16 4.44
CA ARG A 274 -0.96 -17.23 4.06
C ARG A 274 -0.54 -18.67 3.79
N ALA A 275 0.52 -18.83 3.00
CA ALA A 275 1.04 -20.15 2.65
C ALA A 275 1.58 -20.95 3.86
N ASP A 276 2.00 -20.27 4.92
CA ASP A 276 2.50 -20.87 6.16
C ASP A 276 1.40 -21.14 7.20
N GLY A 277 0.14 -20.91 6.86
CA GLY A 277 -1.01 -21.13 7.73
C GLY A 277 -1.38 -19.94 8.62
N GLU A 278 -0.68 -18.80 8.53
CA GLU A 278 -1.16 -17.57 9.13
C GLU A 278 -2.47 -17.12 8.44
N LEU A 279 -3.38 -16.57 9.22
CA LEU A 279 -4.61 -15.94 8.74
C LEU A 279 -4.66 -14.49 9.23
N VAL A 280 -4.73 -13.54 8.28
CA VAL A 280 -4.94 -12.13 8.62
C VAL A 280 -6.43 -11.82 8.62
N VAL A 281 -6.90 -11.26 9.75
CA VAL A 281 -8.30 -10.84 9.94
C VAL A 281 -8.33 -9.31 10.04
N GLY A 282 -9.16 -8.66 9.26
CA GLY A 282 -9.25 -7.19 9.27
C GLY A 282 -10.56 -6.66 8.70
N ALA A 283 -10.79 -5.40 8.79
CA ALA A 283 -10.07 -4.43 9.59
C ALA A 283 -11.04 -3.34 10.05
N THR A 284 -10.68 -2.68 11.15
CA THR A 284 -11.36 -1.44 11.50
C THR A 284 -11.05 -0.31 10.54
N GLN A 285 -11.89 0.70 10.54
CA GLN A 285 -11.67 1.96 9.83
C GLN A 285 -12.04 3.11 10.76
N GLU A 286 -11.02 3.86 11.17
CA GLU A 286 -11.17 4.89 12.21
C GLU A 286 -10.43 6.16 11.79
N GLU A 287 -11.09 7.31 11.85
CA GLU A 287 -10.47 8.63 11.58
C GLU A 287 -9.65 9.09 12.80
N ARG A 288 -8.55 8.37 13.07
CA ARG A 288 -7.67 8.56 14.24
C ARG A 288 -6.20 8.37 13.82
N ASP A 289 -5.29 8.97 14.59
CA ASP A 289 -3.85 8.90 14.31
C ASP A 289 -3.04 8.14 15.40
N ASP A 290 -3.69 7.59 16.43
CA ASP A 290 -3.07 6.68 17.39
C ASP A 290 -2.91 5.26 16.81
N LEU A 291 -2.14 4.42 17.50
CA LEU A 291 -1.92 3.00 17.16
C LEU A 291 -2.39 2.05 18.27
N ASP A 292 -3.15 2.54 19.23
CA ASP A 292 -3.65 1.74 20.33
C ASP A 292 -4.60 0.65 19.83
N ILE A 293 -4.46 -0.55 20.37
CA ILE A 293 -5.36 -1.67 20.10
C ILE A 293 -6.48 -1.65 21.12
N THR A 294 -7.71 -1.52 20.65
CA THR A 294 -8.87 -1.50 21.55
C THR A 294 -9.47 -2.88 21.75
N ALA A 295 -9.88 -3.19 22.97
CA ALA A 295 -10.54 -4.48 23.27
C ALA A 295 -11.81 -4.68 22.42
N GLY A 296 -12.56 -3.60 22.14
CA GLY A 296 -13.76 -3.64 21.29
C GLY A 296 -13.43 -4.07 19.87
N ALA A 297 -12.38 -3.51 19.25
CA ALA A 297 -11.97 -3.89 17.90
C ALA A 297 -11.53 -5.37 17.84
N VAL A 298 -10.75 -5.85 18.80
CA VAL A 298 -10.36 -7.27 18.87
C VAL A 298 -11.60 -8.16 18.98
N HIS A 299 -12.53 -7.82 19.89
CA HIS A 299 -13.78 -8.56 20.05
C HIS A 299 -14.59 -8.59 18.77
N ASP A 300 -14.81 -7.43 18.14
CA ASP A 300 -15.68 -7.33 16.95
C ASP A 300 -15.09 -8.07 15.75
N LEU A 301 -13.79 -7.94 15.51
CA LEU A 301 -13.08 -8.67 14.45
C LEU A 301 -13.14 -10.19 14.66
N LEU A 302 -12.92 -10.67 15.87
CA LEU A 302 -13.02 -12.12 16.18
C LEU A 302 -14.46 -12.61 16.06
N ARG A 303 -15.44 -11.89 16.59
CA ARG A 303 -16.86 -12.25 16.50
C ARG A 303 -17.31 -12.41 15.04
N ASP A 304 -17.01 -11.42 14.21
CA ASP A 304 -17.45 -11.40 12.81
C ASP A 304 -16.67 -12.46 12.00
N ALA A 305 -15.38 -12.67 12.27
CA ALA A 305 -14.58 -13.73 11.66
C ALA A 305 -15.11 -15.13 12.01
N MET A 306 -15.43 -15.40 13.28
CA MET A 306 -16.03 -16.68 13.72
C MET A 306 -17.46 -16.85 13.21
N THR A 307 -18.21 -15.78 13.00
CA THR A 307 -19.52 -15.83 12.32
C THR A 307 -19.36 -16.30 10.87
N ALA A 308 -18.32 -15.82 10.19
CA ALA A 308 -18.01 -16.19 8.81
C ALA A 308 -17.42 -17.61 8.70
N VAL A 309 -16.46 -17.93 9.54
CA VAL A 309 -15.72 -19.21 9.56
C VAL A 309 -15.58 -19.67 11.01
N PRO A 310 -16.51 -20.49 11.53
CA PRO A 310 -16.51 -20.90 12.95
C PRO A 310 -15.22 -21.55 13.43
N ALA A 311 -14.51 -22.26 12.56
CA ALA A 311 -13.24 -22.93 12.87
C ALA A 311 -12.11 -21.95 13.28
N ILE A 312 -12.28 -20.63 13.07
CA ILE A 312 -11.35 -19.59 13.54
C ILE A 312 -11.20 -19.63 15.07
N SER A 313 -12.23 -20.10 15.81
CA SER A 313 -12.16 -20.26 17.27
C SER A 313 -10.99 -21.14 17.75
N GLU A 314 -10.52 -22.04 16.89
CA GLU A 314 -9.41 -22.97 17.20
C GLU A 314 -8.03 -22.37 16.87
N LEU A 315 -7.96 -21.19 16.21
CA LEU A 315 -6.70 -20.55 15.87
C LEU A 315 -6.14 -19.75 17.06
N ILE A 316 -4.83 -19.64 17.08
CA ILE A 316 -4.11 -18.90 18.12
C ILE A 316 -4.02 -17.43 17.72
N LEU A 317 -4.50 -16.51 18.57
CA LEU A 317 -4.24 -15.08 18.38
C LEU A 317 -2.76 -14.80 18.60
N ALA A 318 -2.02 -14.59 17.51
CA ALA A 318 -0.59 -14.39 17.55
C ALA A 318 -0.20 -12.91 17.67
N GLU A 319 -0.99 -12.01 17.01
CA GLU A 319 -0.71 -10.58 17.00
C GLU A 319 -2.01 -9.79 16.81
N ALA A 320 -2.08 -8.64 17.48
CA ALA A 320 -3.03 -7.57 17.17
C ALA A 320 -2.22 -6.31 16.87
N SER A 321 -2.46 -5.67 15.73
CA SER A 321 -1.68 -4.51 15.30
C SER A 321 -2.56 -3.47 14.62
N ALA A 322 -2.09 -2.21 14.63
CA ALA A 322 -2.76 -1.10 13.98
C ALA A 322 -1.80 -0.36 13.04
N GLY A 323 -2.33 0.16 11.96
CA GLY A 323 -1.60 0.99 11.01
C GLY A 323 -2.42 2.17 10.54
N ARG A 324 -1.72 3.18 10.03
CA ARG A 324 -2.32 4.42 9.52
C ARG A 324 -2.28 4.41 8.00
N ARG A 325 -3.44 4.20 7.37
CA ARG A 325 -3.57 4.33 5.91
C ARG A 325 -3.49 5.81 5.53
N PRO A 326 -2.72 6.20 4.51
CA PRO A 326 -2.69 7.58 4.01
C PRO A 326 -3.95 7.85 3.16
N GLY A 327 -5.05 8.28 3.81
CA GLY A 327 -6.31 8.57 3.14
C GLY A 327 -6.28 9.95 2.47
N THR A 328 -6.98 10.07 1.34
CA THR A 328 -7.31 11.34 0.67
C THR A 328 -8.83 11.52 0.62
N SER A 329 -9.32 12.69 0.25
CA SER A 329 -10.76 12.96 0.23
C SER A 329 -11.51 12.11 -0.82
N ASP A 330 -10.84 11.75 -1.90
CA ASP A 330 -11.35 10.94 -3.01
C ASP A 330 -10.82 9.50 -3.00
N ASN A 331 -10.17 9.07 -1.91
CA ASN A 331 -9.48 7.78 -1.77
C ASN A 331 -8.40 7.49 -2.82
N GLY A 332 -8.15 8.42 -3.73
CA GLY A 332 -7.16 8.29 -4.81
C GLY A 332 -5.76 8.72 -4.39
N PRO A 333 -4.71 8.08 -4.95
CA PRO A 333 -3.32 8.46 -4.69
C PRO A 333 -3.01 9.86 -5.26
N ILE A 334 -1.91 10.45 -4.81
CA ILE A 334 -1.35 11.69 -5.33
C ILE A 334 -0.04 11.32 -6.01
N LEU A 335 0.06 11.51 -7.33
CA LEU A 335 1.26 11.22 -8.09
C LEU A 335 1.60 12.33 -9.08
N GLY A 336 2.81 12.88 -8.98
CA GLY A 336 3.33 13.83 -9.95
C GLY A 336 4.26 14.86 -9.37
N PRO A 337 4.86 15.68 -10.23
CA PRO A 337 5.68 16.82 -9.81
C PRO A 337 4.83 17.87 -9.11
N VAL A 338 5.44 18.50 -8.10
CA VAL A 338 4.82 19.58 -7.33
C VAL A 338 5.70 20.83 -7.38
N THR A 339 5.05 22.00 -7.52
CA THR A 339 5.75 23.27 -7.41
C THR A 339 5.79 23.67 -5.93
N PRO A 340 6.97 24.04 -5.39
CA PRO A 340 7.10 24.46 -3.98
C PRO A 340 6.21 25.66 -3.65
N ALA A 341 5.83 25.77 -2.38
CA ALA A 341 5.09 26.92 -1.86
C ALA A 341 5.90 28.22 -1.84
N SER A 342 7.23 28.17 -2.03
CA SER A 342 8.12 29.33 -2.03
C SER A 342 8.49 29.76 -3.46
N PRO A 343 8.74 31.07 -3.70
CA PRO A 343 9.04 31.58 -5.03
C PRO A 343 10.31 30.95 -5.62
N PRO A 344 10.41 30.88 -6.96
CA PRO A 344 11.58 30.34 -7.62
C PRO A 344 12.81 31.18 -7.32
N PRO A 345 14.02 30.60 -7.28
CA PRO A 345 15.24 31.34 -7.12
C PRO A 345 15.41 32.34 -8.28
N THR A 346 15.95 33.50 -7.95
CA THR A 346 16.21 34.66 -8.83
C THR A 346 16.80 34.24 -10.18
N PRO A 347 16.34 34.79 -11.32
CA PRO A 347 16.86 34.45 -12.65
C PRO A 347 18.31 34.98 -12.77
N GLY A 348 19.27 34.09 -13.03
CA GLY A 348 20.65 34.55 -13.21
C GLY A 348 21.69 33.46 -13.43
N ARG A 349 21.34 32.21 -13.72
CA ARG A 349 22.33 31.23 -14.13
C ARG A 349 21.74 30.22 -15.12
N ALA A 350 21.83 30.53 -16.40
CA ALA A 350 21.65 29.55 -17.46
C ALA A 350 22.79 28.53 -17.35
N THR A 351 22.56 27.41 -16.72
CA THR A 351 23.34 26.19 -16.91
C THR A 351 22.42 25.19 -17.59
N SER A 352 22.91 24.47 -18.58
CA SER A 352 22.24 23.44 -19.35
C SER A 352 21.86 22.18 -18.53
N ALA A 353 21.73 22.33 -17.23
CA ALA A 353 21.30 21.32 -16.29
C ALA A 353 19.80 21.52 -16.02
N ARG A 354 19.03 20.48 -16.20
CA ARG A 354 17.62 20.43 -15.85
C ARG A 354 17.41 20.88 -14.40
N ALA A 355 16.38 21.71 -14.15
CA ALA A 355 16.03 22.13 -12.80
C ALA A 355 15.66 20.90 -11.94
N PRO A 356 16.13 20.86 -10.69
CA PRO A 356 15.75 19.81 -9.75
C PRO A 356 14.24 19.69 -9.62
N GLN A 357 13.73 18.44 -9.50
CA GLN A 357 12.30 18.19 -9.37
C GLN A 357 11.95 17.66 -7.98
N LEU A 358 10.76 18.04 -7.51
CA LEU A 358 10.11 17.46 -6.35
C LEU A 358 8.86 16.72 -6.84
N ILE A 359 8.77 15.42 -6.56
CA ILE A 359 7.67 14.53 -6.96
C ILE A 359 7.01 14.01 -5.69
N VAL A 360 5.68 13.98 -5.66
CA VAL A 360 4.90 13.30 -4.61
C VAL A 360 4.35 12.00 -5.16
N ALA A 361 4.45 10.92 -4.39
CA ALA A 361 3.86 9.60 -4.63
C ALA A 361 3.28 9.06 -3.31
N SER A 362 2.11 9.56 -2.91
CA SER A 362 1.52 9.28 -1.59
C SER A 362 0.00 9.18 -1.68
N GLY A 363 -0.70 9.02 -0.54
CA GLY A 363 -2.16 8.99 -0.53
C GLY A 363 -2.79 7.71 -1.07
N HIS A 364 -2.07 6.61 -1.16
CA HIS A 364 -2.55 5.34 -1.77
C HIS A 364 -3.63 4.61 -0.96
N TYR A 365 -3.97 5.12 0.23
CA TYR A 365 -5.01 4.60 1.11
C TYR A 365 -4.95 3.07 1.28
N ARG A 366 -6.03 2.34 0.91
CA ARG A 366 -6.11 0.87 1.01
C ARG A 366 -5.35 0.13 -0.11
N ASN A 367 -5.05 0.81 -1.22
CA ASN A 367 -4.51 0.19 -2.43
C ASN A 367 -2.98 0.22 -2.53
N GLY A 368 -2.26 0.61 -1.46
CA GLY A 368 -0.81 0.85 -1.53
C GLY A 368 0.02 -0.35 -1.98
N VAL A 369 -0.35 -1.58 -1.60
CA VAL A 369 0.37 -2.79 -2.05
C VAL A 369 0.10 -3.04 -3.53
N LEU A 370 -1.17 -3.03 -3.95
CA LEU A 370 -1.58 -3.20 -5.35
C LEU A 370 -0.91 -2.17 -6.28
N LEU A 371 -0.97 -0.90 -5.90
CA LEU A 371 -0.48 0.20 -6.71
C LEU A 371 1.06 0.33 -6.71
N SER A 372 1.79 -0.40 -5.87
CA SER A 372 3.23 -0.19 -5.68
C SER A 372 4.03 -0.38 -6.98
N ALA A 373 3.71 -1.40 -7.77
CA ALA A 373 4.34 -1.67 -9.06
C ALA A 373 4.07 -0.54 -10.07
N ALA A 374 2.79 -0.21 -10.29
CA ALA A 374 2.38 0.84 -11.22
C ALA A 374 2.91 2.23 -10.80
N THR A 375 2.94 2.52 -9.48
CA THR A 375 3.52 3.77 -8.96
C THR A 375 5.01 3.85 -9.25
N ALA A 376 5.75 2.76 -9.04
CA ALA A 376 7.19 2.74 -9.29
C ALA A 376 7.49 2.96 -10.79
N ASP A 377 6.78 2.28 -11.68
CA ASP A 377 6.95 2.45 -13.13
C ASP A 377 6.57 3.89 -13.56
N ALA A 378 5.52 4.47 -12.99
CA ALA A 378 5.09 5.84 -13.26
C ALA A 378 6.12 6.88 -12.79
N VAL A 379 6.72 6.70 -11.61
CA VAL A 379 7.79 7.60 -11.12
C VAL A 379 9.03 7.47 -11.98
N VAL A 380 9.43 6.27 -12.39
CA VAL A 380 10.57 6.07 -13.30
C VAL A 380 10.33 6.76 -14.64
N ALA A 381 9.10 6.71 -15.18
CA ALA A 381 8.74 7.47 -16.39
C ALA A 381 8.91 8.99 -16.18
N LEU A 382 8.42 9.54 -15.06
CA LEU A 382 8.59 10.96 -14.72
C LEU A 382 10.07 11.36 -14.59
N LEU A 383 10.89 10.49 -13.96
CA LEU A 383 12.33 10.73 -13.83
C LEU A 383 13.07 10.72 -15.17
N ALA A 384 12.52 10.06 -16.18
CA ALA A 384 13.05 9.98 -17.56
C ALA A 384 12.41 11.00 -18.53
N ASP A 385 11.66 11.98 -18.04
CA ASP A 385 10.89 12.95 -18.85
C ASP A 385 9.77 12.33 -19.70
N GLY A 386 9.40 11.11 -19.36
CA GLY A 386 8.26 10.43 -19.95
C GLY A 386 6.94 10.83 -19.28
N GLN A 387 5.86 10.30 -19.84
CA GLN A 387 4.54 10.42 -19.24
C GLN A 387 4.18 9.09 -18.53
N PRO A 388 3.60 9.13 -17.33
CA PRO A 388 3.00 7.95 -16.72
C PRO A 388 1.87 7.41 -17.59
N HIS A 389 1.50 6.15 -17.38
CA HIS A 389 0.31 5.58 -18.02
C HIS A 389 -0.93 6.46 -17.80
N GLN A 390 -1.80 6.55 -18.79
CA GLN A 390 -2.98 7.45 -18.78
C GLN A 390 -3.90 7.26 -17.56
N ALA A 391 -3.96 6.07 -16.97
CA ALA A 391 -4.72 5.81 -15.75
C ALA A 391 -4.29 6.68 -14.54
N TRP A 392 -3.11 7.29 -14.60
CA TRP A 392 -2.63 8.22 -13.56
C TRP A 392 -3.14 9.66 -13.74
N ALA A 393 -3.69 10.01 -14.90
CA ALA A 393 -4.09 11.40 -15.20
C ALA A 393 -5.06 12.00 -14.17
N PRO A 394 -6.09 11.27 -13.64
CA PRO A 394 -6.97 11.79 -12.61
C PRO A 394 -6.28 12.06 -11.26
N PHE A 395 -5.08 11.49 -11.02
CA PHE A 395 -4.41 11.49 -9.72
C PHE A 395 -3.25 12.47 -9.62
N TYR A 396 -3.16 13.40 -10.57
CA TYR A 396 -2.15 14.44 -10.56
C TYR A 396 -2.33 15.41 -9.37
N PRO A 397 -1.24 15.93 -8.77
CA PRO A 397 -1.33 16.79 -7.58
C PRO A 397 -2.23 18.01 -7.72
N GLY A 398 -2.29 18.59 -8.93
CA GLY A 398 -3.11 19.79 -9.22
C GLY A 398 -4.63 19.60 -9.07
N ARG A 399 -5.15 18.36 -8.98
CA ARG A 399 -6.58 18.12 -8.71
C ARG A 399 -7.04 18.54 -7.32
N LEU A 400 -6.11 18.77 -6.40
CA LEU A 400 -6.38 19.10 -5.00
C LEU A 400 -6.36 20.61 -4.71
N THR A 401 -6.17 21.44 -5.74
CA THR A 401 -6.15 22.92 -5.63
C THR A 401 -7.54 23.51 -5.58
#